data_5a94d2efb8771ec41e8f783a20533f24
#
_entry.id   5a94d2efb8771ec41e8f783a20533f24
#
_cell.length_a   1.000
_cell.length_b   1.000
_cell.length_c   1.000
_cell.angle_alpha   90.00
_cell.angle_beta   90.00
_cell.angle_gamma   90.00
#
_symmetry.space_group_name_H-M   'P 1'
#
loop_
_entity.id
_entity.type
_entity.pdbx_description
1 polymer ?
#
loop_
_entity_poly.entity_id
_entity_poly.type
_entity_poly.pdbx_seq_one_letter_code
_entity_poly.pdbx_strand_id
1 'polypeptide(L)'
;MLGMGVQTWGTEVTALRRYWALADDRGFARITYGDGLGAWTLDGWTTLGALALVTRRARIGPAVTYAFDSAAHHPSWLAKRAVTLDHLSGGRAELRLGIGAEGREGGGTWTRHGIAFPRAAVRVAMVEEAVAVVRALWTGASVDHPGPCWKLAGATLAPTPIQRQGPPVWIAAMGSRALAATARCADGWEASYLTPAAFAARWAFVREQLAAAGRPPRSLRRSVELDVVLAPLGRVPSALEAFCRARGIGRQHPLLEAVIAGDPALVAARIGDYAAAGATDLMLGFADFPATAMLETFAREVLPRLRVGATE
;
A
#
# COMPACT_ATOMS: atom_id res chain seq x y z
N MET A 1 18.65 -0.64 3.88
CA MET A 1 18.12 -1.88 3.24
C MET A 1 16.72 -1.59 2.72
N LEU A 2 16.42 -1.99 1.46
CA LEU A 2 15.11 -1.82 0.83
C LEU A 2 14.09 -2.77 1.47
N GLY A 3 12.93 -2.26 1.91
CA GLY A 3 11.86 -3.07 2.48
C GLY A 3 11.07 -3.77 1.36
N MET A 4 10.98 -5.12 1.39
CA MET A 4 10.16 -5.88 0.45
C MET A 4 8.84 -6.23 1.10
N GLY A 5 7.74 -5.85 0.46
CA GLY A 5 6.39 -6.25 0.84
C GLY A 5 5.71 -7.03 -0.26
N VAL A 6 4.65 -7.74 0.10
CA VAL A 6 3.74 -8.37 -0.84
C VAL A 6 2.36 -7.78 -0.73
N GLN A 7 1.74 -7.55 -1.88
CA GLN A 7 0.36 -7.15 -2.00
C GLN A 7 -0.49 -8.37 -2.36
N THR A 8 -1.59 -8.54 -1.65
CA THR A 8 -2.48 -9.68 -1.84
C THR A 8 -3.93 -9.23 -2.03
N TRP A 9 -4.69 -10.07 -2.72
CA TRP A 9 -6.11 -9.90 -3.03
C TRP A 9 -6.76 -11.29 -3.17
N GLY A 10 -7.93 -11.39 -3.75
CA GLY A 10 -8.61 -12.67 -3.97
C GLY A 10 -9.51 -13.07 -2.80
N THR A 11 -10.30 -14.12 -3.00
CA THR A 11 -11.41 -14.53 -2.13
C THR A 11 -11.25 -15.95 -1.57
N GLU A 12 -10.22 -16.69 -2.02
CA GLU A 12 -9.98 -18.05 -1.55
C GLU A 12 -9.16 -18.03 -0.26
N VAL A 13 -9.83 -18.21 0.88
CA VAL A 13 -9.28 -18.02 2.22
C VAL A 13 -8.13 -18.98 2.53
N THR A 14 -8.21 -20.24 2.09
CA THR A 14 -7.17 -21.23 2.36
C THR A 14 -5.87 -20.87 1.64
N ALA A 15 -5.96 -20.45 0.37
CA ALA A 15 -4.80 -19.97 -0.39
C ALA A 15 -4.20 -18.70 0.22
N LEU A 16 -5.04 -17.75 0.63
CA LEU A 16 -4.61 -16.52 1.30
C LEU A 16 -3.82 -16.82 2.58
N ARG A 17 -4.35 -17.65 3.46
CA ARG A 17 -3.68 -18.03 4.72
C ARG A 17 -2.32 -18.69 4.48
N ARG A 18 -2.25 -19.61 3.51
CA ARG A 18 -0.99 -20.26 3.11
C ARG A 18 0.02 -19.24 2.58
N TYR A 19 -0.42 -18.33 1.71
CA TYR A 19 0.42 -17.32 1.10
C TYR A 19 0.98 -16.35 2.14
N TRP A 20 0.14 -15.85 3.06
CA TRP A 20 0.55 -14.93 4.12
C TRP A 20 1.54 -15.54 5.10
N ALA A 21 1.28 -16.78 5.55
CA ALA A 21 2.20 -17.51 6.41
C ALA A 21 3.56 -17.68 5.74
N LEU A 22 3.58 -18.06 4.47
CA LEU A 22 4.80 -18.24 3.70
C LEU A 22 5.53 -16.90 3.52
N ALA A 23 4.86 -15.84 3.14
CA ALA A 23 5.47 -14.52 2.97
C ALA A 23 6.12 -14.02 4.28
N ASP A 24 5.43 -14.19 5.41
CA ASP A 24 5.95 -13.83 6.73
C ASP A 24 7.19 -14.69 7.10
N ASP A 25 7.14 -15.99 6.86
CA ASP A 25 8.24 -16.91 7.13
C ASP A 25 9.47 -16.65 6.24
N ARG A 26 9.26 -16.23 5.01
CA ARG A 26 10.33 -15.85 4.07
C ARG A 26 10.91 -14.45 4.31
N GLY A 27 10.37 -13.72 5.28
CA GLY A 27 10.95 -12.45 5.75
C GLY A 27 10.56 -11.25 4.90
N PHE A 28 9.40 -11.28 4.24
CA PHE A 28 8.83 -10.07 3.67
C PHE A 28 8.46 -9.10 4.80
N ALA A 29 8.87 -7.85 4.64
CA ALA A 29 8.71 -6.82 5.67
C ALA A 29 7.27 -6.33 5.82
N ARG A 30 6.45 -6.50 4.78
CA ARG A 30 5.04 -6.08 4.73
C ARG A 30 4.18 -7.08 3.99
N ILE A 31 2.94 -7.19 4.43
CA ILE A 31 1.89 -7.94 3.73
C ILE A 31 0.64 -7.08 3.76
N THR A 32 0.08 -6.74 2.60
CA THR A 32 -1.14 -5.96 2.50
C THR A 32 -2.25 -6.76 1.84
N TYR A 33 -3.48 -6.37 2.11
CA TYR A 33 -4.65 -6.95 1.48
C TYR A 33 -5.57 -5.85 0.94
N GLY A 34 -6.14 -6.10 -0.25
CA GLY A 34 -7.04 -5.15 -0.91
C GLY A 34 -8.28 -4.83 -0.09
N ASP A 35 -8.75 -3.58 -0.17
CA ASP A 35 -10.00 -3.13 0.46
C ASP A 35 -10.85 -2.42 -0.60
N GLY A 36 -11.95 -3.06 -0.99
CA GLY A 36 -12.81 -2.54 -2.05
C GLY A 36 -14.09 -3.35 -2.24
N LEU A 37 -14.97 -2.85 -3.09
CA LEU A 37 -16.28 -3.45 -3.39
C LEU A 37 -16.27 -4.37 -4.62
N GLY A 38 -15.11 -4.59 -5.22
CA GLY A 38 -14.97 -5.47 -6.39
C GLY A 38 -15.00 -6.95 -6.03
N ALA A 39 -15.36 -7.80 -6.99
CA ALA A 39 -15.37 -9.26 -6.81
C ALA A 39 -13.98 -9.88 -6.60
N TRP A 40 -12.92 -9.08 -6.72
CA TRP A 40 -11.52 -9.48 -6.58
C TRP A 40 -11.03 -9.52 -5.12
N THR A 41 -11.85 -9.12 -4.15
CA THR A 41 -11.48 -9.06 -2.72
C THR A 41 -12.67 -9.40 -1.83
N LEU A 42 -12.40 -9.86 -0.62
CA LEU A 42 -13.33 -9.88 0.51
C LEU A 42 -13.31 -8.51 1.20
N ASP A 43 -14.13 -8.30 2.23
CA ASP A 43 -14.01 -7.11 3.09
C ASP A 43 -12.59 -6.99 3.65
N GLY A 44 -11.93 -5.89 3.34
CA GLY A 44 -10.50 -5.72 3.62
C GLY A 44 -10.19 -5.74 5.11
N TRP A 45 -10.95 -5.02 5.92
CA TRP A 45 -10.67 -4.91 7.36
C TRP A 45 -10.94 -6.20 8.12
N THR A 46 -12.01 -6.93 7.79
CA THR A 46 -12.29 -8.26 8.35
C THR A 46 -11.17 -9.23 7.99
N THR A 47 -10.72 -9.20 6.75
CA THR A 47 -9.66 -10.08 6.23
C THR A 47 -8.29 -9.75 6.85
N LEU A 48 -7.99 -8.47 7.08
CA LEU A 48 -6.77 -8.04 7.78
C LEU A 48 -6.71 -8.55 9.23
N GLY A 49 -7.85 -8.72 9.89
CA GLY A 49 -7.90 -9.39 11.20
C GLY A 49 -7.38 -10.82 11.14
N ALA A 50 -7.78 -11.59 10.12
CA ALA A 50 -7.27 -12.94 9.90
C ALA A 50 -5.76 -12.94 9.55
N LEU A 51 -5.33 -12.01 8.69
CA LEU A 51 -3.90 -11.81 8.34
C LEU A 51 -3.05 -11.53 9.59
N ALA A 52 -3.55 -10.70 10.51
CA ALA A 52 -2.86 -10.37 11.76
C ALA A 52 -2.54 -11.60 12.60
N LEU A 53 -3.49 -12.55 12.68
CA LEU A 53 -3.37 -13.76 13.48
C LEU A 53 -2.53 -14.87 12.81
N VAL A 54 -2.41 -14.83 11.48
CA VAL A 54 -1.61 -15.81 10.71
C VAL A 54 -0.13 -15.41 10.67
N THR A 55 0.18 -14.12 10.78
CA THR A 55 1.54 -13.59 10.66
C THR A 55 2.13 -13.16 12.00
N ARG A 56 3.47 -13.07 12.10
CA ARG A 56 4.18 -12.74 13.35
C ARG A 56 5.16 -11.59 13.21
N ARG A 57 5.68 -11.31 12.01
CA ARG A 57 6.80 -10.37 11.77
C ARG A 57 6.46 -9.25 10.82
N ALA A 58 5.78 -9.56 9.74
CA ALA A 58 5.44 -8.58 8.71
C ALA A 58 4.51 -7.49 9.25
N ARG A 59 4.75 -6.26 8.86
CA ARG A 59 3.77 -5.18 9.03
C ARG A 59 2.58 -5.44 8.10
N ILE A 60 1.40 -5.05 8.54
CA ILE A 60 0.16 -5.36 7.84
C ILE A 60 -0.74 -4.13 7.72
N GLY A 61 -1.48 -4.03 6.63
CA GLY A 61 -2.42 -2.94 6.40
C GLY A 61 -3.23 -3.11 5.13
N PRO A 62 -4.25 -2.26 4.92
CA PRO A 62 -5.04 -2.29 3.69
C PRO A 62 -4.20 -1.84 2.47
N ALA A 63 -4.57 -2.31 1.28
CA ALA A 63 -3.96 -1.87 0.03
C ALA A 63 -5.03 -1.47 -1.00
N VAL A 64 -5.64 -0.33 -0.82
CA VAL A 64 -5.66 0.67 0.24
C VAL A 64 -7.11 0.89 0.68
N THR A 65 -7.33 1.47 1.87
CA THR A 65 -8.68 1.93 2.27
C THR A 65 -8.88 3.42 1.91
N TYR A 66 -10.11 3.91 1.98
CA TYR A 66 -10.46 5.24 1.48
C TYR A 66 -11.19 6.06 2.54
N ALA A 67 -10.90 7.36 2.62
CA ALA A 67 -11.55 8.27 3.56
C ALA A 67 -12.71 9.08 2.95
N PHE A 68 -13.03 8.92 1.67
CA PHE A 68 -14.12 9.65 1.03
C PHE A 68 -15.49 8.98 1.20
N ASP A 69 -15.51 7.71 1.55
CA ASP A 69 -16.75 7.01 1.91
C ASP A 69 -17.08 7.29 3.37
N SER A 70 -17.90 8.32 3.61
CA SER A 70 -18.22 8.78 4.96
C SER A 70 -19.01 7.77 5.79
N ALA A 71 -19.72 6.82 5.17
CA ALA A 71 -20.51 5.83 5.90
C ALA A 71 -19.64 4.70 6.46
N ALA A 72 -18.84 4.06 5.61
CA ALA A 72 -18.00 2.92 6.00
C ALA A 72 -16.60 3.33 6.50
N HIS A 73 -16.06 4.44 6.01
CA HIS A 73 -14.69 4.86 6.27
C HIS A 73 -14.60 6.25 6.95
N HIS A 74 -15.57 6.61 7.79
CA HIS A 74 -15.45 7.78 8.65
C HIS A 74 -14.14 7.71 9.47
N PRO A 75 -13.38 8.80 9.64
CA PRO A 75 -12.09 8.79 10.33
C PRO A 75 -12.12 8.14 11.72
N SER A 76 -13.21 8.26 12.46
CA SER A 76 -13.38 7.59 13.76
C SER A 76 -13.40 6.06 13.61
N TRP A 77 -14.05 5.53 12.55
CA TRP A 77 -14.03 4.11 12.25
C TRP A 77 -12.65 3.65 11.75
N LEU A 78 -12.00 4.44 10.90
CA LEU A 78 -10.63 4.16 10.45
C LEU A 78 -9.67 4.12 11.64
N ALA A 79 -9.77 5.09 12.55
CA ALA A 79 -8.98 5.12 13.78
C ALA A 79 -9.22 3.86 14.64
N LYS A 80 -10.48 3.45 14.82
CA LYS A 80 -10.84 2.27 15.62
C LYS A 80 -10.36 0.97 14.98
N ARG A 81 -10.56 0.82 13.68
CA ARG A 81 -10.11 -0.37 12.91
C ARG A 81 -8.59 -0.51 12.94
N ALA A 82 -7.86 0.59 12.74
CA ALA A 82 -6.40 0.58 12.78
C ALA A 82 -5.88 0.21 14.18
N VAL A 83 -6.50 0.72 15.26
CA VAL A 83 -6.17 0.31 16.63
C VAL A 83 -6.47 -1.16 16.87
N THR A 84 -7.63 -1.64 16.42
CA THR A 84 -7.97 -3.07 16.53
C THR A 84 -6.94 -3.94 15.82
N LEU A 85 -6.56 -3.58 14.59
CA LEU A 85 -5.54 -4.29 13.83
C LEU A 85 -4.16 -4.22 14.53
N ASP A 86 -3.85 -3.09 15.15
CA ASP A 86 -2.62 -2.88 15.90
C ASP A 86 -2.54 -3.83 17.10
N HIS A 87 -3.61 -3.95 17.86
CA HIS A 87 -3.72 -4.91 18.97
C HIS A 87 -3.66 -6.37 18.49
N LEU A 88 -4.43 -6.74 17.47
CA LEU A 88 -4.42 -8.11 16.92
C LEU A 88 -3.05 -8.51 16.37
N SER A 89 -2.31 -7.57 15.83
CA SER A 89 -0.98 -7.82 15.26
C SER A 89 0.19 -7.63 16.23
N GLY A 90 -0.07 -7.16 17.47
CA GLY A 90 1.01 -6.86 18.41
C GLY A 90 1.90 -5.68 17.97
N GLY A 91 1.29 -4.59 17.46
CA GLY A 91 2.02 -3.38 17.08
C GLY A 91 2.58 -3.38 15.65
N ARG A 92 2.03 -4.20 14.73
CA ARG A 92 2.50 -4.28 13.33
C ARG A 92 1.58 -3.61 12.32
N ALA A 93 0.48 -2.99 12.74
CA ALA A 93 -0.46 -2.33 11.84
C ALA A 93 0.14 -1.11 11.14
N GLU A 94 -0.29 -0.87 9.91
CA GLU A 94 -0.13 0.36 9.13
C GLU A 94 -1.51 0.81 8.64
N LEU A 95 -1.81 2.11 8.69
CA LEU A 95 -2.99 2.67 8.05
C LEU A 95 -2.60 3.19 6.66
N ARG A 96 -3.12 2.58 5.61
CA ARG A 96 -2.78 2.93 4.22
C ARG A 96 -4.03 3.47 3.52
N LEU A 97 -3.99 4.76 3.19
CA LEU A 97 -5.12 5.51 2.62
C LEU A 97 -4.91 5.76 1.12
N GLY A 98 -5.95 5.53 0.35
CA GLY A 98 -5.99 5.88 -1.07
C GLY A 98 -6.78 7.17 -1.31
N ILE A 99 -6.35 7.93 -2.32
CA ILE A 99 -7.10 9.09 -2.82
C ILE A 99 -8.27 8.64 -3.72
N GLY A 100 -8.21 7.41 -4.24
CA GLY A 100 -9.12 6.90 -5.26
C GLY A 100 -8.77 7.38 -6.67
N ALA A 101 -8.91 6.49 -7.64
CA ALA A 101 -8.74 6.78 -9.05
C ALA A 101 -10.10 6.99 -9.73
N GLU A 102 -10.15 7.80 -10.75
CA GLU A 102 -11.31 7.92 -11.64
C GLU A 102 -11.30 6.78 -12.66
N GLY A 103 -12.46 6.53 -13.27
CA GLY A 103 -12.60 5.48 -14.26
C GLY A 103 -13.49 4.32 -13.81
N ARG A 104 -13.60 3.31 -14.68
CA ARG A 104 -14.55 2.19 -14.50
C ARG A 104 -14.29 1.35 -13.27
N GLU A 105 -13.01 1.15 -12.94
CA GLU A 105 -12.55 0.36 -11.81
C GLU A 105 -12.29 1.20 -10.54
N GLY A 106 -12.32 2.53 -10.67
CA GLY A 106 -12.22 3.48 -9.58
C GLY A 106 -13.59 4.03 -9.15
N GLY A 107 -13.80 5.32 -9.38
CA GLY A 107 -15.03 6.02 -8.97
C GLY A 107 -16.32 5.40 -9.46
N GLY A 108 -16.31 4.77 -10.66
CA GLY A 108 -17.49 4.08 -11.20
C GLY A 108 -17.95 2.86 -10.40
N THR A 109 -17.09 2.23 -9.61
CA THR A 109 -17.48 1.14 -8.70
C THR A 109 -18.28 1.69 -7.53
N TRP A 110 -17.80 2.74 -6.90
CA TRP A 110 -18.43 3.38 -5.75
C TRP A 110 -19.81 3.93 -6.07
N THR A 111 -19.93 4.68 -7.18
CA THR A 111 -21.20 5.29 -7.59
C THR A 111 -22.27 4.28 -7.94
N ARG A 112 -21.91 3.09 -8.47
CA ARG A 112 -22.87 1.99 -8.72
C ARG A 112 -23.46 1.41 -7.44
N HIS A 113 -22.74 1.51 -6.32
CA HIS A 113 -23.21 1.12 -4.99
C HIS A 113 -23.88 2.28 -4.24
N GLY A 114 -24.17 3.39 -4.90
CA GLY A 114 -24.79 4.57 -4.28
C GLY A 114 -23.85 5.37 -3.36
N ILE A 115 -22.55 5.06 -3.39
CA ILE A 115 -21.54 5.73 -2.58
C ILE A 115 -21.02 6.93 -3.36
N ALA A 116 -21.03 8.10 -2.72
CA ALA A 116 -20.55 9.33 -3.34
C ALA A 116 -19.06 9.25 -3.64
N PHE A 117 -18.70 9.63 -4.86
CA PHE A 117 -17.30 9.74 -5.27
C PHE A 117 -16.97 11.21 -5.56
N PRO A 118 -16.53 11.99 -4.58
CA PRO A 118 -16.24 13.40 -4.74
C PRO A 118 -15.14 13.65 -5.77
N ARG A 119 -15.11 14.87 -6.35
CA ARG A 119 -14.01 15.28 -7.23
C ARG A 119 -12.65 15.18 -6.51
N ALA A 120 -11.59 14.93 -7.26
CA ALA A 120 -10.26 14.61 -6.74
C ALA A 120 -9.74 15.63 -5.68
N ALA A 121 -9.97 16.92 -5.89
CA ALA A 121 -9.56 17.96 -4.93
C ALA A 121 -10.21 17.78 -3.55
N VAL A 122 -11.50 17.39 -3.52
CA VAL A 122 -12.24 17.15 -2.28
C VAL A 122 -11.74 15.88 -1.61
N ARG A 123 -11.53 14.80 -2.38
CA ARG A 123 -10.98 13.54 -1.82
C ARG A 123 -9.60 13.73 -1.18
N VAL A 124 -8.73 14.56 -1.79
CA VAL A 124 -7.42 14.90 -1.20
C VAL A 124 -7.60 15.63 0.13
N ALA A 125 -8.48 16.64 0.19
CA ALA A 125 -8.77 17.36 1.43
C ALA A 125 -9.34 16.42 2.52
N MET A 126 -10.28 15.55 2.14
CA MET A 126 -10.86 14.56 3.06
C MET A 126 -9.79 13.62 3.65
N VAL A 127 -8.87 13.12 2.83
CA VAL A 127 -7.78 12.24 3.32
C VAL A 127 -6.85 13.01 4.26
N GLU A 128 -6.46 14.24 3.92
CA GLU A 128 -5.57 15.04 4.76
C GLU A 128 -6.21 15.35 6.12
N GLU A 129 -7.49 15.75 6.12
CA GLU A 129 -8.26 16.00 7.35
C GLU A 129 -8.49 14.70 8.15
N ALA A 130 -8.77 13.57 7.46
CA ALA A 130 -8.94 12.27 8.12
C ALA A 130 -7.67 11.85 8.87
N VAL A 131 -6.48 12.08 8.31
CA VAL A 131 -5.21 11.80 9.00
C VAL A 131 -5.08 12.59 10.30
N ALA A 132 -5.45 13.88 10.29
CA ALA A 132 -5.44 14.71 11.49
C ALA A 132 -6.40 14.19 12.57
N VAL A 133 -7.64 13.87 12.18
CA VAL A 133 -8.66 13.31 13.09
C VAL A 133 -8.22 11.96 13.65
N VAL A 134 -7.73 11.05 12.82
CA VAL A 134 -7.26 9.74 13.24
C VAL A 134 -6.13 9.84 14.25
N ARG A 135 -5.13 10.68 14.00
CA ARG A 135 -4.02 10.89 14.93
C ARG A 135 -4.45 11.51 16.24
N ALA A 136 -5.38 12.48 16.20
CA ALA A 136 -5.94 13.07 17.42
C ALA A 136 -6.68 12.03 18.27
N LEU A 137 -7.53 11.20 17.66
CA LEU A 137 -8.26 10.13 18.36
C LEU A 137 -7.32 9.07 18.97
N TRP A 138 -6.20 8.75 18.32
CA TRP A 138 -5.23 7.78 18.86
C TRP A 138 -4.53 8.22 20.14
N THR A 139 -4.60 9.50 20.49
CA THR A 139 -4.08 9.99 21.78
C THR A 139 -4.91 9.51 22.97
N GLY A 140 -6.17 9.10 22.75
CA GLY A 140 -7.13 8.78 23.82
C GLY A 140 -7.75 10.00 24.50
N ALA A 141 -7.29 11.21 24.19
CA ALA A 141 -7.87 12.44 24.69
C ALA A 141 -9.23 12.75 24.04
N SER A 142 -10.01 13.63 24.67
CA SER A 142 -11.22 14.18 24.04
C SER A 142 -10.86 15.07 22.87
N VAL A 143 -11.52 14.86 21.74
CA VAL A 143 -11.26 15.55 20.47
C VAL A 143 -12.47 16.33 20.02
N ASP A 144 -12.29 17.64 19.91
CA ASP A 144 -13.18 18.54 19.17
C ASP A 144 -12.55 18.85 17.82
N HIS A 145 -13.26 18.61 16.74
CA HIS A 145 -12.78 18.87 15.38
C HIS A 145 -13.89 19.52 14.54
N PRO A 146 -13.82 20.83 14.31
CA PRO A 146 -14.84 21.58 13.55
C PRO A 146 -14.53 21.67 12.05
N GLY A 147 -13.85 20.65 11.49
CA GLY A 147 -13.38 20.69 10.12
C GLY A 147 -14.49 20.69 9.05
N PRO A 148 -14.15 21.05 7.80
CA PRO A 148 -15.13 21.13 6.71
C PRO A 148 -15.63 19.76 6.25
N CYS A 149 -14.85 18.71 6.37
CA CYS A 149 -15.24 17.36 5.93
C CYS A 149 -15.77 16.52 7.11
N TRP A 150 -15.16 16.65 8.27
CA TRP A 150 -15.46 15.83 9.45
C TRP A 150 -15.69 16.72 10.67
N LYS A 151 -16.73 16.42 11.44
CA LYS A 151 -17.02 17.16 12.68
C LYS A 151 -17.11 16.22 13.85
N LEU A 152 -16.33 16.49 14.88
CA LEU A 152 -16.33 15.75 16.13
C LEU A 152 -16.58 16.74 17.29
N ALA A 153 -17.29 16.29 18.30
CA ALA A 153 -17.54 17.04 19.53
C ALA A 153 -17.31 16.10 20.72
N GLY A 154 -16.27 16.35 21.49
CA GLY A 154 -15.91 15.56 22.67
C GLY A 154 -15.62 14.08 22.37
N ALA A 155 -15.22 13.73 21.15
CA ALA A 155 -15.02 12.36 20.75
C ALA A 155 -13.78 11.76 21.41
N THR A 156 -13.89 10.54 21.93
CA THR A 156 -12.78 9.79 22.52
C THR A 156 -12.64 8.43 21.86
N LEU A 157 -11.45 7.85 21.89
CA LEU A 157 -11.20 6.51 21.37
C LEU A 157 -10.40 5.68 22.37
N ALA A 158 -10.94 4.51 22.70
CA ALA A 158 -10.29 3.50 23.52
C ALA A 158 -10.48 2.10 22.92
N PRO A 159 -9.50 1.18 23.09
CA PRO A 159 -8.17 1.41 23.61
C PRO A 159 -7.35 2.32 22.70
N THR A 160 -6.22 2.84 23.17
CA THR A 160 -5.23 3.54 22.35
C THR A 160 -4.34 2.51 21.58
N PRO A 161 -3.62 2.92 20.53
CA PRO A 161 -2.70 2.04 19.85
C PRO A 161 -1.61 1.47 20.77
N ILE A 162 -1.11 0.26 20.44
CA ILE A 162 0.11 -0.30 21.05
C ILE A 162 1.34 0.49 20.57
N GLN A 163 1.37 0.85 19.30
CA GLN A 163 2.45 1.68 18.73
C GLN A 163 2.35 3.09 19.34
N ARG A 164 3.42 3.55 20.01
CA ARG A 164 3.46 4.79 20.79
C ARG A 164 2.97 6.04 20.05
N GLN A 165 3.23 6.14 18.74
CA GLN A 165 2.80 7.27 17.90
C GLN A 165 1.60 6.91 17.02
N GLY A 166 0.95 5.77 17.28
CA GLY A 166 -0.04 5.15 16.42
C GLY A 166 0.58 4.39 15.25
N PRO A 167 -0.23 3.61 14.52
CA PRO A 167 0.18 2.96 13.28
C PRO A 167 0.69 3.98 12.25
N PRO A 168 1.81 3.72 11.54
CA PRO A 168 2.26 4.61 10.48
C PRO A 168 1.18 4.81 9.42
N VAL A 169 0.99 6.07 9.01
CA VAL A 169 0.00 6.46 8.00
C VAL A 169 0.68 6.58 6.65
N TRP A 170 0.25 5.77 5.69
CA TRP A 170 0.68 5.81 4.30
C TRP A 170 -0.41 6.44 3.42
N ILE A 171 -0.01 7.17 2.39
CA ILE A 171 -0.95 7.68 1.39
C ILE A 171 -0.51 7.22 0.00
N ALA A 172 -1.42 6.53 -0.70
CA ALA A 172 -1.26 6.20 -2.11
C ALA A 172 -1.62 7.43 -2.95
N ALA A 173 -0.60 8.01 -3.61
CA ALA A 173 -0.74 9.28 -4.30
C ALA A 173 0.08 9.35 -5.59
N MET A 174 -0.53 9.90 -6.65
CA MET A 174 0.09 10.03 -7.97
C MET A 174 0.11 11.47 -8.49
N GLY A 175 -0.95 12.24 -8.28
CA GLY A 175 -1.07 13.61 -8.75
C GLY A 175 -0.42 14.63 -7.81
N SER A 176 0.02 15.77 -8.32
CA SER A 176 0.77 16.80 -7.58
C SER A 176 0.09 17.26 -6.28
N ARG A 177 -1.24 17.49 -6.33
CA ARG A 177 -2.00 17.91 -5.14
C ARG A 177 -2.01 16.83 -4.06
N ALA A 178 -2.18 15.56 -4.43
CA ALA A 178 -2.13 14.43 -3.50
C ALA A 178 -0.71 14.21 -2.94
N LEU A 179 0.32 14.35 -3.76
CA LEU A 179 1.72 14.27 -3.34
C LEU A 179 2.07 15.40 -2.35
N ALA A 180 1.57 16.61 -2.58
CA ALA A 180 1.76 17.72 -1.64
C ALA A 180 1.07 17.45 -0.29
N ALA A 181 -0.16 16.94 -0.28
CA ALA A 181 -0.86 16.53 0.94
C ALA A 181 -0.10 15.41 1.67
N THR A 182 0.37 14.41 0.93
CA THR A 182 1.20 13.31 1.48
C THR A 182 2.46 13.84 2.17
N ALA A 183 3.15 14.80 1.54
CA ALA A 183 4.33 15.43 2.13
C ALA A 183 4.04 16.17 3.43
N ARG A 184 2.82 16.74 3.61
CA ARG A 184 2.45 17.44 4.84
C ARG A 184 2.09 16.49 5.99
N CYS A 185 1.38 15.39 5.73
CA CYS A 185 0.72 14.65 6.80
C CYS A 185 1.05 13.15 6.90
N ALA A 186 1.69 12.52 5.90
CA ALA A 186 1.94 11.08 5.92
C ALA A 186 3.30 10.68 6.51
N ASP A 187 3.41 9.42 6.95
CA ASP A 187 4.67 8.77 7.31
C ASP A 187 5.24 7.96 6.14
N GLY A 188 4.40 7.63 5.17
CA GLY A 188 4.80 6.94 3.96
C GLY A 188 4.00 7.40 2.73
N TRP A 189 4.68 7.39 1.60
CA TRP A 189 4.11 7.57 0.27
C TRP A 189 4.14 6.25 -0.49
N GLU A 190 3.04 5.89 -1.14
CA GLU A 190 2.98 4.78 -2.08
C GLU A 190 2.62 5.27 -3.47
N ALA A 191 3.48 4.95 -4.43
CA ALA A 191 3.21 5.10 -5.85
C ALA A 191 2.73 3.77 -6.44
N SER A 192 2.00 3.79 -7.56
CA SER A 192 1.56 2.59 -8.25
C SER A 192 2.08 2.59 -9.68
N TYR A 193 2.72 1.51 -10.09
CA TYR A 193 3.13 1.22 -11.47
C TYR A 193 3.92 2.34 -12.14
N LEU A 194 4.89 2.91 -11.44
CA LEU A 194 5.84 3.86 -12.01
C LEU A 194 7.13 3.17 -12.42
N THR A 195 7.71 3.57 -13.55
CA THR A 195 9.09 3.23 -13.89
C THR A 195 10.06 3.91 -12.91
N PRO A 196 11.31 3.42 -12.75
CA PRO A 196 12.30 4.06 -11.87
C PRO A 196 12.49 5.55 -12.16
N ALA A 197 12.55 5.94 -13.45
CA ALA A 197 12.69 7.34 -13.85
C ALA A 197 11.48 8.19 -13.46
N ALA A 198 10.26 7.68 -13.70
CA ALA A 198 9.03 8.36 -13.32
C ALA A 198 8.88 8.47 -11.80
N PHE A 199 9.32 7.45 -11.05
CA PHE A 199 9.35 7.48 -9.59
C PHE A 199 10.34 8.53 -9.07
N ALA A 200 11.56 8.58 -9.61
CA ALA A 200 12.57 9.57 -9.24
C ALA A 200 12.07 11.02 -9.47
N ALA A 201 11.42 11.27 -10.62
CA ALA A 201 10.85 12.59 -10.91
C ALA A 201 9.77 12.99 -9.89
N ARG A 202 8.85 12.07 -9.51
CA ARG A 202 7.85 12.36 -8.47
C ARG A 202 8.48 12.51 -7.08
N TRP A 203 9.50 11.73 -6.78
CA TRP A 203 10.24 11.89 -5.53
C TRP A 203 10.94 13.25 -5.43
N ALA A 204 11.49 13.77 -6.52
CA ALA A 204 12.04 15.13 -6.54
C ALA A 204 10.99 16.18 -6.14
N PHE A 205 9.79 16.12 -6.75
CA PHE A 205 8.67 16.98 -6.38
C PHE A 205 8.28 16.81 -4.89
N VAL A 206 8.14 15.58 -4.41
CA VAL A 206 7.78 15.32 -3.00
C VAL A 206 8.82 15.89 -2.03
N ARG A 207 10.12 15.83 -2.37
CA ARG A 207 11.18 16.45 -1.55
C ARG A 207 11.02 17.96 -1.41
N GLU A 208 10.65 18.64 -2.49
CA GLU A 208 10.35 20.08 -2.45
C GLU A 208 9.15 20.37 -1.54
N GLN A 209 8.09 19.56 -1.61
CA GLN A 209 6.93 19.70 -0.75
C GLN A 209 7.23 19.41 0.72
N LEU A 210 8.10 18.43 1.01
CA LEU A 210 8.58 18.15 2.37
C LEU A 210 9.36 19.34 2.91
N ALA A 211 10.27 19.92 2.12
CA ALA A 211 11.03 21.10 2.51
C ALA A 211 10.09 22.29 2.81
N ALA A 212 9.09 22.53 1.96
CA ALA A 212 8.08 23.57 2.18
C ALA A 212 7.26 23.34 3.45
N ALA A 213 7.08 22.07 3.86
CA ALA A 213 6.39 21.67 5.09
C ALA A 213 7.33 21.60 6.31
N GLY A 214 8.61 22.00 6.20
CA GLY A 214 9.59 21.91 7.28
C GLY A 214 9.96 20.48 7.68
N ARG A 215 9.76 19.50 6.80
CA ARG A 215 9.97 18.08 7.07
C ARG A 215 11.24 17.56 6.35
N PRO A 216 12.12 16.83 7.05
CA PRO A 216 13.29 16.24 6.40
C PRO A 216 12.87 15.06 5.49
N PRO A 217 13.59 14.82 4.37
CA PRO A 217 13.27 13.72 3.44
C PRO A 217 13.19 12.33 4.10
N ARG A 218 13.97 12.10 5.17
CA ARG A 218 13.98 10.84 5.93
C ARG A 218 12.68 10.61 6.75
N SER A 219 11.88 11.65 6.96
CA SER A 219 10.59 11.52 7.68
C SER A 219 9.50 10.83 6.87
N LEU A 220 9.71 10.61 5.57
CA LEU A 220 8.74 9.96 4.69
C LEU A 220 9.36 8.70 4.07
N ARG A 221 8.80 7.54 4.36
CA ARG A 221 9.11 6.32 3.60
C ARG A 221 8.48 6.40 2.21
N ARG A 222 9.06 5.69 1.25
CA ARG A 222 8.68 5.78 -0.16
C ARG A 222 8.58 4.38 -0.75
N SER A 223 7.37 4.00 -1.14
CA SER A 223 7.07 2.70 -1.73
C SER A 223 6.59 2.84 -3.17
N VAL A 224 6.79 1.81 -3.95
CA VAL A 224 6.12 1.65 -5.23
C VAL A 224 5.52 0.24 -5.33
N GLU A 225 4.27 0.19 -5.76
CA GLU A 225 3.54 -1.03 -6.08
C GLU A 225 3.90 -1.48 -7.49
N LEU A 226 4.27 -2.76 -7.65
CA LEU A 226 4.72 -3.33 -8.92
C LEU A 226 4.30 -4.79 -9.03
N ASP A 227 4.04 -5.24 -10.27
CA ASP A 227 3.89 -6.66 -10.56
C ASP A 227 5.24 -7.30 -10.92
N VAL A 228 5.45 -8.54 -10.49
CA VAL A 228 6.63 -9.34 -10.75
C VAL A 228 6.24 -10.59 -11.56
N VAL A 229 6.91 -10.77 -12.69
CA VAL A 229 6.82 -11.97 -13.55
C VAL A 229 8.15 -12.68 -13.54
N LEU A 230 8.32 -13.67 -12.67
CA LEU A 230 9.55 -14.41 -12.48
C LEU A 230 9.54 -15.67 -13.36
N ALA A 231 10.47 -15.75 -14.31
CA ALA A 231 10.57 -16.89 -15.23
C ALA A 231 12.01 -17.05 -15.75
N PRO A 232 12.44 -18.26 -16.14
CA PRO A 232 13.70 -18.43 -16.88
C PRO A 232 13.72 -17.55 -18.15
N LEU A 233 14.89 -17.02 -18.53
CA LEU A 233 15.04 -16.07 -19.65
C LEU A 233 14.27 -16.48 -20.91
N GLY A 234 14.39 -17.73 -21.34
CA GLY A 234 13.68 -18.23 -22.53
C GLY A 234 12.15 -18.36 -22.37
N ARG A 235 11.63 -18.21 -21.15
CA ARG A 235 10.20 -18.30 -20.83
C ARG A 235 9.56 -16.95 -20.48
N VAL A 236 10.33 -15.88 -20.35
CA VAL A 236 9.83 -14.56 -19.98
C VAL A 236 8.73 -14.05 -20.93
N PRO A 237 8.86 -14.16 -22.29
CA PRO A 237 7.81 -13.71 -23.19
C PRO A 237 6.47 -14.43 -22.95
N SER A 238 6.49 -15.76 -22.83
CA SER A 238 5.27 -16.55 -22.61
C SER A 238 4.65 -16.30 -21.22
N ALA A 239 5.47 -16.05 -20.20
CA ALA A 239 5.01 -15.69 -18.86
C ALA A 239 4.35 -14.30 -18.83
N LEU A 240 4.91 -13.32 -19.54
CA LEU A 240 4.29 -11.99 -19.74
C LEU A 240 2.96 -12.08 -20.50
N GLU A 241 2.87 -12.93 -21.50
CA GLU A 241 1.60 -13.17 -22.20
C GLU A 241 0.54 -13.77 -21.29
N ALA A 242 0.91 -14.71 -20.44
CA ALA A 242 0.01 -15.30 -19.45
C ALA A 242 -0.45 -14.24 -18.45
N PHE A 243 0.47 -13.40 -17.96
CA PHE A 243 0.16 -12.26 -17.10
C PHE A 243 -0.81 -11.27 -17.76
N CYS A 244 -0.56 -10.87 -19.02
CA CYS A 244 -1.46 -9.97 -19.76
C CYS A 244 -2.87 -10.57 -19.88
N ARG A 245 -2.98 -11.87 -20.21
CA ARG A 245 -4.29 -12.55 -20.29
C ARG A 245 -5.01 -12.56 -18.94
N ALA A 246 -4.30 -12.89 -17.86
CA ALA A 246 -4.87 -12.93 -16.52
C ALA A 246 -5.36 -11.55 -16.04
N ARG A 247 -4.66 -10.49 -16.44
CA ARG A 247 -5.02 -9.09 -16.16
C ARG A 247 -6.04 -8.50 -17.14
N GLY A 248 -6.37 -9.18 -18.23
CA GLY A 248 -7.26 -8.64 -19.28
C GLY A 248 -6.68 -7.44 -20.02
N ILE A 249 -5.35 -7.32 -20.14
CA ILE A 249 -4.65 -6.22 -20.78
C ILE A 249 -3.93 -6.66 -22.07
N GLY A 250 -3.77 -5.72 -23.01
CA GLY A 250 -3.01 -5.95 -24.22
C GLY A 250 -1.49 -5.87 -24.01
N ARG A 251 -0.70 -6.40 -24.97
CA ARG A 251 0.77 -6.41 -24.92
C ARG A 251 1.44 -5.02 -24.97
N GLN A 252 0.71 -3.98 -25.31
CA GLN A 252 1.19 -2.58 -25.35
C GLN A 252 0.62 -1.73 -24.21
N HIS A 253 0.03 -2.36 -23.21
CA HIS A 253 -0.56 -1.63 -22.08
C HIS A 253 0.55 -0.90 -21.29
N PRO A 254 0.38 0.41 -20.94
CA PRO A 254 1.42 1.19 -20.25
C PRO A 254 1.90 0.61 -18.92
N LEU A 255 1.06 -0.15 -18.23
CA LEU A 255 1.43 -0.85 -16.99
C LEU A 255 2.66 -1.74 -17.18
N LEU A 256 2.85 -2.32 -18.38
CA LEU A 256 3.96 -3.24 -18.66
C LEU A 256 5.34 -2.58 -18.61
N GLU A 257 5.42 -1.25 -18.74
CA GLU A 257 6.68 -0.50 -18.56
C GLU A 257 7.22 -0.60 -17.12
N ALA A 258 6.33 -0.78 -16.15
CA ALA A 258 6.65 -0.89 -14.74
C ALA A 258 6.71 -2.36 -14.23
N VAL A 259 6.23 -3.33 -15.01
CA VAL A 259 6.31 -4.75 -14.64
C VAL A 259 7.77 -5.20 -14.58
N ILE A 260 8.14 -5.82 -13.47
CA ILE A 260 9.47 -6.42 -13.30
C ILE A 260 9.42 -7.86 -13.80
N ALA A 261 9.85 -8.09 -15.04
CA ALA A 261 9.83 -9.41 -15.66
C ALA A 261 11.25 -9.90 -15.94
N GLY A 262 11.56 -11.16 -15.61
CA GLY A 262 12.86 -11.74 -15.87
C GLY A 262 13.19 -12.96 -15.02
N ASP A 263 14.43 -13.40 -15.15
CA ASP A 263 15.04 -14.35 -14.22
C ASP A 263 15.42 -13.66 -12.88
N PRO A 264 15.83 -14.40 -11.86
CA PRO A 264 16.17 -13.82 -10.56
C PRO A 264 17.26 -12.75 -10.59
N ALA A 265 18.22 -12.83 -11.52
CA ALA A 265 19.29 -11.84 -11.62
C ALA A 265 18.77 -10.52 -12.20
N LEU A 266 18.00 -10.59 -13.28
CA LEU A 266 17.39 -9.42 -13.91
C LEU A 266 16.38 -8.75 -12.98
N VAL A 267 15.54 -9.54 -12.28
CA VAL A 267 14.59 -9.03 -11.28
C VAL A 267 15.32 -8.29 -10.16
N ALA A 268 16.42 -8.84 -9.64
CA ALA A 268 17.22 -8.17 -8.60
C ALA A 268 17.82 -6.84 -9.12
N ALA A 269 18.35 -6.82 -10.33
CA ALA A 269 18.90 -5.62 -10.96
C ALA A 269 17.82 -4.52 -11.09
N ARG A 270 16.63 -4.86 -11.61
CA ARG A 270 15.51 -3.92 -11.76
C ARG A 270 15.01 -3.38 -10.41
N ILE A 271 15.04 -4.18 -9.36
CA ILE A 271 14.76 -3.72 -8.00
C ILE A 271 15.83 -2.72 -7.54
N GLY A 272 17.09 -2.95 -7.90
CA GLY A 272 18.19 -2.01 -7.66
C GLY A 272 17.96 -0.63 -8.30
N ASP A 273 17.38 -0.59 -9.51
CA ASP A 273 17.03 0.66 -10.18
C ASP A 273 16.03 1.51 -9.37
N TYR A 274 15.05 0.86 -8.72
CA TYR A 274 14.09 1.56 -7.83
C TYR A 274 14.77 2.07 -6.55
N ALA A 275 15.70 1.31 -5.99
CA ALA A 275 16.48 1.77 -4.83
C ALA A 275 17.32 3.00 -5.21
N ALA A 276 18.00 2.99 -6.36
CA ALA A 276 18.74 4.13 -6.90
C ALA A 276 17.84 5.33 -7.18
N ALA A 277 16.60 5.11 -7.62
CA ALA A 277 15.57 6.14 -7.81
C ALA A 277 15.02 6.73 -6.49
N GLY A 278 15.42 6.18 -5.34
CA GLY A 278 15.09 6.69 -4.02
C GLY A 278 13.96 5.94 -3.31
N ALA A 279 13.50 4.79 -3.79
CA ALA A 279 12.55 3.95 -3.08
C ALA A 279 13.17 3.41 -1.77
N THR A 280 12.39 3.36 -0.70
CA THR A 280 12.75 2.70 0.55
C THR A 280 12.06 1.36 0.73
N ASP A 281 11.01 1.14 -0.05
CA ASP A 281 10.16 -0.03 0.00
C ASP A 281 9.61 -0.37 -1.39
N LEU A 282 9.32 -1.63 -1.64
CA LEU A 282 8.54 -2.10 -2.79
C LEU A 282 7.39 -2.97 -2.29
N MET A 283 6.21 -2.80 -2.89
CA MET A 283 5.05 -3.66 -2.68
C MET A 283 4.84 -4.50 -3.95
N LEU A 284 5.04 -5.81 -3.86
CA LEU A 284 5.13 -6.69 -5.01
C LEU A 284 3.88 -7.57 -5.12
N GLY A 285 3.25 -7.54 -6.29
CA GLY A 285 2.26 -8.52 -6.72
C GLY A 285 2.93 -9.57 -7.59
N PHE A 286 2.87 -10.85 -7.22
CA PHE A 286 3.42 -11.92 -8.04
C PHE A 286 2.38 -12.42 -9.06
N ALA A 287 2.80 -12.60 -10.31
CA ALA A 287 1.91 -12.92 -11.43
C ALA A 287 1.21 -14.28 -11.29
N ASP A 288 1.75 -15.19 -10.50
CA ASP A 288 1.16 -16.51 -10.22
C ASP A 288 0.25 -16.52 -8.98
N PHE A 289 0.10 -15.38 -8.28
CA PHE A 289 -0.78 -15.31 -7.11
C PHE A 289 -2.20 -15.85 -7.43
N PRO A 290 -2.80 -16.71 -6.59
CA PRO A 290 -2.41 -17.10 -5.24
C PRO A 290 -1.47 -18.32 -5.15
N ALA A 291 -0.89 -18.80 -6.26
CA ALA A 291 0.19 -19.79 -6.19
C ALA A 291 1.44 -19.16 -5.53
N THR A 292 2.35 -20.01 -5.05
CA THR A 292 3.48 -19.57 -4.22
C THR A 292 4.85 -19.72 -4.90
N ALA A 293 4.89 -20.28 -6.10
CA ALA A 293 6.14 -20.65 -6.75
C ALA A 293 7.04 -19.44 -7.04
N MET A 294 6.46 -18.33 -7.53
CA MET A 294 7.24 -17.10 -7.77
C MET A 294 7.68 -16.46 -6.45
N LEU A 295 6.84 -16.42 -5.43
CA LEU A 295 7.20 -15.91 -4.10
C LEU A 295 8.34 -16.72 -3.49
N GLU A 296 8.28 -18.05 -3.56
CA GLU A 296 9.33 -18.94 -3.05
C GLU A 296 10.64 -18.75 -3.80
N THR A 297 10.60 -18.67 -5.13
CA THR A 297 11.76 -18.41 -5.95
C THR A 297 12.34 -17.03 -5.68
N PHE A 298 11.51 -16.01 -5.57
CA PHE A 298 11.95 -14.66 -5.19
C PHE A 298 12.66 -14.65 -3.82
N ALA A 299 12.06 -15.30 -2.84
CA ALA A 299 12.64 -15.37 -1.49
C ALA A 299 13.99 -16.13 -1.46
N ARG A 300 14.12 -17.21 -2.25
CA ARG A 300 15.32 -18.03 -2.29
C ARG A 300 16.43 -17.39 -3.14
N GLU A 301 16.09 -16.73 -4.25
CA GLU A 301 17.09 -16.36 -5.25
C GLU A 301 17.22 -14.84 -5.46
N VAL A 302 16.20 -14.02 -5.18
CA VAL A 302 16.27 -12.58 -5.36
C VAL A 302 16.61 -11.86 -4.05
N LEU A 303 15.91 -12.16 -2.95
CA LEU A 303 16.16 -11.47 -1.66
C LEU A 303 17.62 -11.53 -1.18
N PRO A 304 18.36 -12.64 -1.31
CA PRO A 304 19.77 -12.67 -0.92
C PRO A 304 20.65 -11.70 -1.74
N ARG A 305 20.38 -11.56 -3.05
CA ARG A 305 21.13 -10.63 -3.93
C ARG A 305 20.97 -9.19 -3.51
N LEU A 306 19.77 -8.81 -3.05
CA LEU A 306 19.47 -7.45 -2.61
C LEU A 306 20.13 -7.09 -1.27
N ARG A 307 20.53 -8.09 -0.47
CA ARG A 307 21.22 -7.89 0.81
C ARG A 307 22.71 -7.66 0.63
N VAL A 308 23.31 -8.25 -0.38
CA VAL A 308 24.77 -8.16 -0.66
C VAL A 308 25.12 -6.78 -1.25
N GLY A 309 24.27 -6.16 -2.06
CA GLY A 309 24.51 -4.84 -2.66
C GLY A 309 24.35 -3.63 -1.71
N ALA A 310 24.04 -3.87 -0.43
CA ALA A 310 23.86 -2.80 0.57
C ALA A 310 25.10 -2.57 1.46
N THR A 311 26.21 -3.23 1.16
CA THR A 311 27.46 -3.21 1.96
C THR A 311 28.64 -2.55 1.25
N GLU A 312 28.43 -1.86 0.11
CA GLU A 312 29.46 -1.04 -0.54
C GLU A 312 29.17 0.47 -0.42
#